data_df2d8e05e2175ebdb134c638940f5cef
#
_entry.id   df2d8e05e2175ebdb134c638940f5cef
#
_cell.length_a   1.000
_cell.length_b   1.000
_cell.length_c   1.000
_cell.angle_alpha   90.00
_cell.angle_beta   90.00
_cell.angle_gamma   90.00
#
_symmetry.space_group_name_H-M   'P 1'
#
loop_
_entity.id
_entity.type
_entity.pdbx_description
1 polymer ?
#
loop_
_entity_poly.entity_id
_entity_poly.type
_entity_poly.pdbx_seq_one_letter_code
_entity_poly.pdbx_strand_id
1 'polypeptide(L)'
;RILDASDAPEYVMILNPDTVVTPRALDILVEYLSVHPTVGVVGPRLLLPDGSLDLACRRSFPTPEVSLWRMTGLSRLFPRSPRFGRYNMTFVAPDQTIAVDALVGACMLMPTAVVREVGLLDETYFMYGEDLDWCYRFKQYGWQIVYVADAIVHHVKRASSRQQPVQTIHYFYDAMRIFFRRYYADTTPTLICWIIETGITLKEQVSLARNYFRP
;
A
#
# COMPACT_ATOMS: atom_id res chain seq x y z
N ARG A 1 -10.51 15.19 15.39
CA ARG A 1 -10.23 16.34 16.29
C ARG A 1 -9.13 17.25 15.75
N ILE A 2 -7.95 16.72 15.33
CA ILE A 2 -6.86 17.54 14.76
C ILE A 2 -7.28 18.18 13.43
N LEU A 3 -7.99 17.44 12.61
CA LEU A 3 -8.44 17.92 11.30
C LEU A 3 -9.57 18.95 11.38
N ASP A 4 -10.32 18.99 12.47
CA ASP A 4 -11.47 19.88 12.66
C ASP A 4 -11.12 21.17 13.42
N ALA A 5 -9.89 21.27 13.91
CA ALA A 5 -9.41 22.45 14.64
C ALA A 5 -9.25 23.65 13.69
N SER A 6 -9.47 24.87 14.24
CA SER A 6 -9.28 26.12 13.48
C SER A 6 -7.84 26.37 13.08
N ASP A 7 -6.91 25.74 13.78
CA ASP A 7 -5.45 25.77 13.58
C ASP A 7 -4.89 24.43 13.06
N ALA A 8 -5.72 23.66 12.34
CA ALA A 8 -5.30 22.40 11.78
C ALA A 8 -4.04 22.58 10.89
N PRO A 9 -3.08 21.66 10.97
CA PRO A 9 -1.87 21.73 10.14
C PRO A 9 -2.21 21.67 8.65
N GLU A 10 -1.38 22.28 7.82
CA GLU A 10 -1.57 22.27 6.37
C GLU A 10 -1.43 20.85 5.77
N TYR A 11 -0.54 20.05 6.35
CA TYR A 11 -0.29 18.67 5.92
C TYR A 11 -0.44 17.70 7.10
N VAL A 12 -0.86 16.48 6.77
CA VAL A 12 -0.94 15.34 7.68
C VAL A 12 -0.01 14.24 7.17
N MET A 13 0.78 13.67 8.06
CA MET A 13 1.64 12.53 7.77
C MET A 13 1.19 11.31 8.57
N ILE A 14 1.03 10.16 7.88
CA ILE A 14 1.06 8.86 8.53
C ILE A 14 2.51 8.38 8.51
N LEU A 15 3.00 7.96 9.67
CA LEU A 15 4.37 7.49 9.83
C LEU A 15 4.42 6.33 10.82
N ASN A 16 4.91 5.19 10.38
CA ASN A 16 5.13 4.04 11.27
C ASN A 16 6.26 4.31 12.27
N PRO A 17 6.14 3.82 13.51
CA PRO A 17 7.16 4.03 14.55
C PRO A 17 8.50 3.33 14.26
N ASP A 18 8.55 2.40 13.32
CA ASP A 18 9.76 1.68 12.89
C ASP A 18 10.36 2.24 11.60
N THR A 19 10.12 3.53 11.33
CA THR A 19 10.72 4.28 10.22
C THR A 19 11.74 5.30 10.71
N VAL A 20 12.75 5.58 9.90
CA VAL A 20 13.74 6.64 10.13
C VAL A 20 13.75 7.57 8.93
N VAL A 21 13.25 8.77 9.13
CA VAL A 21 13.20 9.83 8.11
C VAL A 21 14.58 10.43 7.93
N THR A 22 15.11 10.45 6.70
CA THR A 22 16.40 11.08 6.43
C THR A 22 16.28 12.61 6.42
N PRO A 23 17.37 13.37 6.65
CA PRO A 23 17.37 14.82 6.47
C PRO A 23 16.81 15.20 5.08
N ARG A 24 15.98 16.25 5.01
CA ARG A 24 15.31 16.76 3.80
C ARG A 24 14.21 15.87 3.20
N ALA A 25 14.02 14.64 3.63
CA ALA A 25 12.96 13.80 3.05
C ALA A 25 11.57 14.44 3.20
N LEU A 26 11.28 15.01 4.38
CA LEU A 26 10.03 15.74 4.61
C LEU A 26 9.92 17.00 3.75
N ASP A 27 11.00 17.78 3.64
CA ASP A 27 11.02 18.99 2.83
C ASP A 27 10.72 18.67 1.36
N ILE A 28 11.34 17.60 0.82
CA ILE A 28 11.12 17.13 -0.56
C ILE A 28 9.66 16.75 -0.79
N LEU A 29 9.04 16.04 0.17
CA LEU A 29 7.62 15.63 0.05
C LEU A 29 6.67 16.83 0.11
N VAL A 30 6.93 17.79 1.01
CA VAL A 30 6.14 19.02 1.14
C VAL A 30 6.30 19.88 -0.11
N GLU A 31 7.53 20.09 -0.58
CA GLU A 31 7.82 20.85 -1.81
C GLU A 31 7.11 20.21 -3.01
N TYR A 32 7.14 18.87 -3.13
CA TYR A 32 6.46 18.18 -4.21
C TYR A 32 4.95 18.47 -4.20
N LEU A 33 4.29 18.37 -3.04
CA LEU A 33 2.86 18.68 -2.91
C LEU A 33 2.55 20.15 -3.23
N SER A 34 3.40 21.08 -2.79
CA SER A 34 3.16 22.52 -2.96
C SER A 34 3.17 22.96 -4.44
N VAL A 35 3.95 22.28 -5.29
CA VAL A 35 4.06 22.61 -6.73
C VAL A 35 3.19 21.71 -7.63
N HIS A 36 2.51 20.69 -7.08
CA HIS A 36 1.64 19.77 -7.82
C HIS A 36 0.24 19.72 -7.22
N PRO A 37 -0.63 20.69 -7.50
CA PRO A 37 -1.94 20.83 -6.83
C PRO A 37 -2.95 19.72 -7.14
N THR A 38 -2.69 18.85 -8.11
CA THR A 38 -3.53 17.68 -8.43
C THR A 38 -3.09 16.42 -7.67
N VAL A 39 -1.98 16.48 -6.92
CA VAL A 39 -1.47 15.38 -6.12
C VAL A 39 -2.04 15.45 -4.72
N GLY A 40 -2.79 14.42 -4.32
CA GLY A 40 -3.41 14.31 -3.01
C GLY A 40 -2.57 13.54 -1.99
N VAL A 41 -1.68 12.67 -2.45
CA VAL A 41 -0.85 11.84 -1.57
C VAL A 41 0.54 11.66 -2.15
N VAL A 42 1.57 11.82 -1.33
CA VAL A 42 2.94 11.47 -1.68
C VAL A 42 3.53 10.50 -0.66
N GLY A 43 4.41 9.61 -1.14
CA GLY A 43 5.19 8.73 -0.28
C GLY A 43 6.64 8.63 -0.76
N PRO A 44 7.57 8.41 0.17
CA PRO A 44 8.99 8.36 -0.11
C PRO A 44 9.44 7.02 -0.70
N ARG A 45 10.68 6.98 -1.16
CA ARG A 45 11.43 5.75 -1.38
C ARG A 45 11.75 5.11 -0.02
N LEU A 46 11.06 4.02 0.30
CA LEU A 46 11.34 3.27 1.51
C LEU A 46 12.47 2.27 1.27
N LEU A 47 13.51 2.32 2.09
CA LEU A 47 14.63 1.40 2.06
C LEU A 47 14.59 0.47 3.28
N LEU A 48 14.80 -0.81 3.04
CA LEU A 48 14.98 -1.81 4.08
C LEU A 48 16.38 -1.70 4.71
N PRO A 49 16.65 -2.35 5.85
CA PRO A 49 17.95 -2.28 6.53
C PRO A 49 19.15 -2.73 5.69
N ASP A 50 18.91 -3.58 4.69
CA ASP A 50 19.91 -4.04 3.73
C ASP A 50 20.12 -3.09 2.54
N GLY A 51 19.46 -1.94 2.54
CA GLY A 51 19.47 -0.94 1.47
C GLY A 51 18.58 -1.27 0.26
N SER A 52 17.92 -2.41 0.25
CA SER A 52 16.98 -2.76 -0.82
C SER A 52 15.68 -1.96 -0.72
N LEU A 53 14.97 -1.80 -1.85
CA LEU A 53 13.68 -1.13 -1.88
C LEU A 53 12.62 -1.95 -1.14
N ASP A 54 11.88 -1.30 -0.24
CA ASP A 54 10.62 -1.86 0.23
C ASP A 54 9.58 -1.82 -0.89
N LEU A 55 9.33 -2.97 -1.51
CA LEU A 55 8.43 -3.07 -2.67
C LEU A 55 6.99 -2.61 -2.38
N ALA A 56 6.61 -2.46 -1.11
CA ALA A 56 5.29 -1.95 -0.74
C ALA A 56 5.16 -0.44 -0.89
N CYS A 57 6.28 0.30 -1.00
CA CYS A 57 6.26 1.76 -1.09
C CYS A 57 5.65 2.31 -2.40
N ARG A 58 5.47 1.44 -3.41
CA ARG A 58 4.82 1.78 -4.68
C ARG A 58 4.11 0.55 -5.24
N ARG A 59 2.81 0.66 -5.44
CA ARG A 59 1.98 -0.48 -5.85
C ARG A 59 0.94 -0.06 -6.87
N SER A 60 0.54 -1.01 -7.73
CA SER A 60 -0.77 -0.93 -8.39
C SER A 60 -1.85 -1.52 -7.49
N PHE A 61 -3.12 -1.25 -7.81
CA PHE A 61 -4.20 -1.96 -7.14
C PHE A 61 -4.20 -3.45 -7.47
N PRO A 62 -4.59 -4.31 -6.51
CA PRO A 62 -4.69 -5.76 -6.70
C PRO A 62 -5.96 -6.13 -7.47
N THR A 63 -6.05 -5.68 -8.75
CA THR A 63 -7.13 -6.13 -9.64
C THR A 63 -7.13 -7.66 -9.75
N PRO A 64 -8.24 -8.29 -10.19
CA PRO A 64 -8.29 -9.74 -10.43
C PRO A 64 -7.12 -10.27 -11.27
N GLU A 65 -6.75 -9.57 -12.35
CA GLU A 65 -5.62 -9.93 -13.20
C GLU A 65 -4.28 -9.84 -12.45
N VAL A 66 -4.02 -8.70 -11.79
CA VAL A 66 -2.78 -8.47 -11.03
C VAL A 66 -2.63 -9.48 -9.89
N SER A 67 -3.74 -9.79 -9.22
CA SER A 67 -3.79 -10.81 -8.17
C SER A 67 -3.48 -12.21 -8.72
N LEU A 68 -4.01 -12.57 -9.89
CA LEU A 68 -3.72 -13.84 -10.55
C LEU A 68 -2.22 -14.01 -10.81
N TRP A 69 -1.53 -12.99 -11.32
CA TRP A 69 -0.08 -13.06 -11.58
C TRP A 69 0.74 -13.26 -10.30
N ARG A 70 0.29 -12.67 -9.20
CA ARG A 70 0.90 -12.92 -7.87
C ARG A 70 0.60 -14.31 -7.34
N MET A 71 -0.61 -14.77 -7.51
CA MET A 71 -1.06 -16.09 -7.02
C MET A 71 -0.35 -17.23 -7.75
N THR A 72 -0.18 -17.12 -9.06
CA THR A 72 0.50 -18.12 -9.89
C THR A 72 2.03 -18.06 -9.82
N GLY A 73 2.60 -16.99 -9.22
CA GLY A 73 4.05 -16.79 -9.14
C GLY A 73 4.67 -16.16 -10.40
N LEU A 74 3.89 -15.87 -11.45
CA LEU A 74 4.38 -15.22 -12.67
C LEU A 74 5.02 -13.85 -12.40
N SER A 75 4.54 -13.13 -11.40
CA SER A 75 5.15 -11.88 -10.95
C SER A 75 6.58 -12.03 -10.44
N ARG A 76 6.95 -13.20 -9.90
CA ARG A 76 8.32 -13.50 -9.46
C ARG A 76 9.20 -14.01 -10.59
N LEU A 77 8.60 -14.76 -11.51
CA LEU A 77 9.32 -15.32 -12.66
C LEU A 77 9.67 -14.25 -13.69
N PHE A 78 8.79 -13.26 -13.87
CA PHE A 78 8.95 -12.17 -14.85
C PHE A 78 8.87 -10.79 -14.17
N PRO A 79 9.79 -10.43 -13.23
CA PRO A 79 9.70 -9.19 -12.44
C PRO A 79 9.87 -7.93 -13.29
N ARG A 80 10.56 -8.02 -14.44
CA ARG A 80 10.76 -6.88 -15.36
C ARG A 80 9.62 -6.68 -16.37
N SER A 81 8.62 -7.55 -16.36
CA SER A 81 7.46 -7.41 -17.24
C SER A 81 6.47 -6.37 -16.67
N PRO A 82 6.07 -5.35 -17.47
CA PRO A 82 5.04 -4.40 -17.06
C PRO A 82 3.69 -5.06 -16.71
N ARG A 83 3.42 -6.23 -17.28
CA ARG A 83 2.20 -7.01 -17.02
C ARG A 83 2.31 -7.81 -15.72
N PHE A 84 3.35 -8.63 -15.58
CA PHE A 84 3.48 -9.56 -14.47
C PHE A 84 4.07 -8.91 -13.20
N GLY A 85 4.99 -7.95 -13.37
CA GLY A 85 5.60 -7.18 -12.28
C GLY A 85 4.75 -5.99 -11.81
N ARG A 86 3.54 -5.82 -12.34
CA ARG A 86 2.70 -4.63 -12.18
C ARG A 86 2.40 -4.29 -10.72
N TYR A 87 2.09 -5.27 -9.89
CA TYR A 87 1.69 -5.00 -8.51
C TYR A 87 2.70 -4.15 -7.73
N ASN A 88 3.97 -4.53 -7.72
CA ASN A 88 5.04 -3.78 -7.03
C ASN A 88 5.85 -2.92 -8.00
N MET A 89 5.39 -2.77 -9.24
CA MET A 89 6.03 -1.95 -10.28
C MET A 89 7.54 -2.23 -10.43
N THR A 90 7.91 -3.52 -10.35
CA THR A 90 9.32 -3.97 -10.33
C THR A 90 10.07 -3.75 -11.65
N PHE A 91 9.34 -3.39 -12.70
CA PHE A 91 9.88 -3.00 -14.00
C PHE A 91 10.30 -1.52 -14.08
N VAL A 92 9.98 -0.71 -13.06
CA VAL A 92 10.37 0.71 -12.97
C VAL A 92 11.60 0.85 -12.08
N ALA A 93 12.53 1.69 -12.46
CA ALA A 93 13.72 1.99 -11.65
C ALA A 93 13.34 2.59 -10.28
N PRO A 94 14.04 2.23 -9.18
CA PRO A 94 13.68 2.72 -7.83
C PRO A 94 13.92 4.22 -7.62
N ASP A 95 14.74 4.83 -8.42
CA ASP A 95 15.10 6.25 -8.39
C ASP A 95 14.21 7.13 -9.29
N GLN A 96 13.17 6.56 -9.87
CA GLN A 96 12.22 7.28 -10.71
C GLN A 96 10.98 7.68 -9.91
N THR A 97 10.72 8.98 -9.79
CA THR A 97 9.47 9.53 -9.26
C THR A 97 8.33 9.25 -10.25
N ILE A 98 7.25 8.61 -9.79
CA ILE A 98 6.15 8.18 -10.65
C ILE A 98 4.79 8.27 -9.94
N ALA A 99 3.73 8.46 -10.73
CA ALA A 99 2.38 8.23 -10.27
C ALA A 99 2.15 6.73 -10.05
N VAL A 100 1.49 6.39 -8.94
CA VAL A 100 1.19 5.01 -8.53
C VAL A 100 -0.29 4.88 -8.20
N ASP A 101 -0.78 3.64 -8.02
CA ASP A 101 -2.14 3.44 -7.53
C ASP A 101 -2.19 3.47 -6.00
N ALA A 102 -1.16 2.97 -5.33
CA ALA A 102 -1.12 2.96 -3.88
C ALA A 102 0.30 3.03 -3.32
N LEU A 103 0.40 3.66 -2.16
CA LEU A 103 1.56 3.70 -1.27
C LEU A 103 1.30 2.81 -0.05
N VAL A 104 2.33 2.54 0.74
CA VAL A 104 2.19 1.84 2.02
C VAL A 104 2.02 2.85 3.15
N GLY A 105 1.15 2.55 4.10
CA GLY A 105 0.89 3.39 5.28
C GLY A 105 2.10 3.60 6.22
N ALA A 106 3.27 3.04 5.87
CA ALA A 106 4.50 3.26 6.63
C ALA A 106 5.01 4.72 6.56
N CYS A 107 4.77 5.41 5.45
CA CYS A 107 5.03 6.85 5.32
C CYS A 107 4.21 7.42 4.15
N MET A 108 3.23 8.26 4.47
CA MET A 108 2.37 8.96 3.51
C MET A 108 2.15 10.39 3.99
N LEU A 109 2.35 11.37 3.12
CA LEU A 109 2.08 12.79 3.39
C LEU A 109 0.95 13.29 2.49
N MET A 110 0.02 14.05 3.05
CA MET A 110 -1.19 14.52 2.38
C MET A 110 -1.55 15.94 2.84
N PRO A 111 -2.11 16.79 1.97
CA PRO A 111 -2.76 18.02 2.41
C PRO A 111 -3.98 17.70 3.30
N THR A 112 -4.12 18.43 4.39
CA THR A 112 -5.26 18.26 5.32
C THR A 112 -6.60 18.46 4.62
N ALA A 113 -6.69 19.39 3.68
CA ALA A 113 -7.89 19.62 2.89
C ALA A 113 -8.33 18.38 2.11
N VAL A 114 -7.37 17.67 1.50
CA VAL A 114 -7.62 16.43 0.74
C VAL A 114 -8.09 15.30 1.68
N VAL A 115 -7.49 15.19 2.86
CA VAL A 115 -7.94 14.20 3.87
C VAL A 115 -9.35 14.48 4.36
N ARG A 116 -9.73 15.76 4.52
CA ARG A 116 -11.12 16.15 4.89
C ARG A 116 -12.11 15.76 3.80
N GLU A 117 -11.73 15.92 2.54
CA GLU A 117 -12.59 15.60 1.40
C GLU A 117 -12.81 14.08 1.24
N VAL A 118 -11.74 13.29 1.33
CA VAL A 118 -11.77 11.84 1.09
C VAL A 118 -12.21 11.05 2.34
N GLY A 119 -12.06 11.65 3.53
CA GLY A 119 -12.30 10.99 4.81
C GLY A 119 -11.11 10.21 5.34
N LEU A 120 -11.28 9.68 6.56
CA LEU A 120 -10.24 8.95 7.29
C LEU A 120 -10.09 7.50 6.80
N LEU A 121 -9.12 6.79 7.39
CA LEU A 121 -8.95 5.34 7.21
C LEU A 121 -10.22 4.59 7.61
N ASP A 122 -10.53 3.52 6.90
CA ASP A 122 -11.69 2.68 7.18
C ASP A 122 -11.38 1.64 8.28
N GLU A 123 -12.08 1.73 9.39
CA GLU A 123 -11.90 0.86 10.56
C GLU A 123 -12.36 -0.59 10.33
N THR A 124 -12.98 -0.91 9.18
CA THR A 124 -13.27 -2.29 8.78
C THR A 124 -11.99 -3.11 8.60
N TYR A 125 -10.88 -2.43 8.25
CA TYR A 125 -9.56 -3.04 8.18
C TYR A 125 -8.87 -2.95 9.53
N PHE A 126 -8.80 -4.05 10.26
CA PHE A 126 -8.10 -4.06 11.54
C PHE A 126 -6.58 -3.90 11.37
N MET A 127 -6.01 -4.58 10.37
CA MET A 127 -4.59 -4.53 10.03
C MET A 127 -4.42 -4.93 8.57
N TYR A 128 -3.61 -4.20 7.81
CA TYR A 128 -3.41 -4.34 6.37
C TYR A 128 -4.61 -3.96 5.51
N GLY A 129 -4.33 -3.42 4.35
CA GLY A 129 -5.32 -3.05 3.36
C GLY A 129 -6.01 -1.71 3.58
N GLU A 130 -5.91 -1.13 4.78
CA GLU A 130 -6.39 0.21 5.11
C GLU A 130 -5.73 1.27 4.23
N ASP A 131 -4.45 1.10 3.94
CA ASP A 131 -3.66 1.98 3.07
C ASP A 131 -4.07 1.84 1.58
N LEU A 132 -4.34 0.61 1.14
CA LEU A 132 -4.85 0.34 -0.22
C LEU A 132 -6.25 0.91 -0.41
N ASP A 133 -7.15 0.71 0.57
CA ASP A 133 -8.50 1.26 0.56
C ASP A 133 -8.48 2.78 0.49
N TRP A 134 -7.66 3.40 1.33
CA TRP A 134 -7.55 4.86 1.35
C TRP A 134 -7.00 5.41 0.04
N CYS A 135 -5.96 4.79 -0.51
CA CYS A 135 -5.44 5.12 -1.82
C CYS A 135 -6.48 4.95 -2.93
N TYR A 136 -7.31 3.91 -2.85
CA TYR A 136 -8.39 3.70 -3.80
C TYR A 136 -9.43 4.84 -3.74
N ARG A 137 -9.83 5.25 -2.55
CA ARG A 137 -10.74 6.39 -2.35
C ARG A 137 -10.13 7.70 -2.83
N PHE A 138 -8.85 8.00 -2.57
CA PHE A 138 -8.18 9.18 -3.14
C PHE A 138 -8.28 9.20 -4.67
N LYS A 139 -8.07 8.06 -5.33
CA LYS A 139 -8.22 7.94 -6.78
C LYS A 139 -9.67 8.14 -7.24
N GLN A 140 -10.66 7.65 -6.49
CA GLN A 140 -12.08 7.87 -6.80
C GLN A 140 -12.46 9.35 -6.74
N TYR A 141 -11.85 10.14 -5.86
CA TYR A 141 -12.01 11.58 -5.79
C TYR A 141 -11.19 12.35 -6.85
N GLY A 142 -10.44 11.65 -7.70
CA GLY A 142 -9.66 12.25 -8.78
C GLY A 142 -8.25 12.66 -8.39
N TRP A 143 -7.82 12.41 -7.15
CA TRP A 143 -6.49 12.76 -6.67
C TRP A 143 -5.41 11.83 -7.21
N GLN A 144 -4.26 12.40 -7.57
CA GLN A 144 -3.08 11.63 -7.92
C GLN A 144 -2.34 11.19 -6.66
N ILE A 145 -1.71 10.03 -6.75
CA ILE A 145 -0.85 9.44 -5.71
C ILE A 145 0.54 9.28 -6.32
N VAL A 146 1.57 9.78 -5.66
CA VAL A 146 2.92 9.81 -6.23
C VAL A 146 3.95 9.21 -5.27
N TYR A 147 4.74 8.31 -5.82
CA TYR A 147 5.98 7.87 -5.21
C TYR A 147 7.08 8.86 -5.58
N VAL A 148 7.68 9.52 -4.58
CA VAL A 148 8.73 10.53 -4.74
C VAL A 148 10.07 9.89 -4.40
N ALA A 149 10.85 9.58 -5.44
CA ALA A 149 12.07 8.78 -5.33
C ALA A 149 13.21 9.48 -4.57
N ASP A 150 13.26 10.81 -4.61
CA ASP A 150 14.32 11.60 -3.97
C ASP A 150 14.12 11.74 -2.46
N ALA A 151 12.88 11.57 -1.97
CA ALA A 151 12.59 11.49 -0.54
C ALA A 151 12.91 10.08 -0.02
N ILE A 152 13.90 9.94 0.85
CA ILE A 152 14.35 8.64 1.35
C ILE A 152 13.95 8.48 2.83
N VAL A 153 13.33 7.35 3.13
CA VAL A 153 12.99 6.95 4.50
C VAL A 153 13.40 5.49 4.70
N HIS A 154 14.06 5.17 5.82
CA HIS A 154 14.41 3.80 6.16
C HIS A 154 13.27 3.14 6.94
N HIS A 155 12.89 1.91 6.56
CA HIS A 155 11.82 1.14 7.20
C HIS A 155 12.38 -0.14 7.81
N VAL A 156 12.50 -0.15 9.13
CA VAL A 156 13.25 -1.20 9.86
C VAL A 156 12.50 -2.53 9.93
N LYS A 157 11.18 -2.54 9.79
CA LYS A 157 10.29 -3.73 9.76
C LYS A 157 10.56 -4.76 10.86
N ARG A 158 10.58 -4.36 12.13
CA ARG A 158 11.07 -5.30 13.16
C ARG A 158 10.06 -5.86 14.15
N ALA A 159 8.90 -5.26 14.42
CA ALA A 159 8.26 -5.60 15.69
C ALA A 159 6.87 -6.24 15.61
N SER A 160 5.92 -5.65 14.92
CA SER A 160 4.50 -5.95 15.16
C SER A 160 4.03 -7.31 14.63
N SER A 161 4.49 -7.71 13.44
CA SER A 161 4.03 -8.95 12.79
C SER A 161 4.64 -10.24 13.35
N ARG A 162 5.70 -10.15 14.16
CA ARG A 162 6.36 -11.32 14.76
C ARG A 162 5.70 -11.78 16.06
N GLN A 163 4.94 -10.92 16.73
CA GLN A 163 4.36 -11.23 18.04
C GLN A 163 3.12 -12.14 17.96
N GLN A 164 2.33 -12.05 16.89
CA GLN A 164 1.12 -12.85 16.67
C GLN A 164 1.02 -13.33 15.22
N PRO A 165 1.89 -14.23 14.77
CA PRO A 165 2.01 -14.58 13.35
C PRO A 165 0.74 -15.18 12.75
N VAL A 166 -0.01 -16.01 13.49
CA VAL A 166 -1.25 -16.64 13.03
C VAL A 166 -2.33 -15.58 12.79
N GLN A 167 -2.52 -14.68 13.75
CA GLN A 167 -3.54 -13.64 13.66
C GLN A 167 -3.22 -12.64 12.56
N THR A 168 -1.95 -12.31 12.39
CA THR A 168 -1.45 -11.45 11.29
C THR A 168 -1.72 -12.07 9.93
N ILE A 169 -1.61 -13.40 9.79
CA ILE A 169 -1.98 -14.10 8.56
C ILE A 169 -3.47 -13.95 8.29
N HIS A 170 -4.34 -14.17 9.27
CA HIS A 170 -5.79 -14.00 9.10
C HIS A 170 -6.13 -12.56 8.66
N TYR A 171 -5.65 -11.54 9.35
CA TYR A 171 -5.91 -10.14 9.00
C TYR A 171 -5.48 -9.81 7.56
N PHE A 172 -4.33 -10.32 7.13
CA PHE A 172 -3.84 -10.10 5.77
C PHE A 172 -4.79 -10.68 4.71
N TYR A 173 -5.27 -11.91 4.91
CA TYR A 173 -6.18 -12.54 3.95
C TYR A 173 -7.60 -11.98 4.04
N ASP A 174 -8.05 -11.58 5.22
CA ASP A 174 -9.33 -10.88 5.39
C ASP A 174 -9.31 -9.51 4.68
N ALA A 175 -8.24 -8.75 4.81
CA ALA A 175 -8.07 -7.50 4.09
C ALA A 175 -8.15 -7.71 2.56
N MET A 176 -7.56 -8.78 2.04
CA MET A 176 -7.68 -9.12 0.60
C MET A 176 -9.14 -9.39 0.20
N ARG A 177 -9.91 -10.14 1.03
CA ARG A 177 -11.33 -10.42 0.78
C ARG A 177 -12.18 -9.16 0.82
N ILE A 178 -11.98 -8.32 1.86
CA ILE A 178 -12.70 -7.05 2.04
C ILE A 178 -12.48 -6.17 0.82
N PHE A 179 -11.23 -5.96 0.42
CA PHE A 179 -10.88 -5.12 -0.72
C PHE A 179 -11.46 -5.64 -2.04
N PHE A 180 -11.32 -6.95 -2.31
CA PHE A 180 -11.87 -7.58 -3.51
C PHE A 180 -13.40 -7.45 -3.57
N ARG A 181 -14.10 -7.79 -2.47
CA ARG A 181 -15.57 -7.72 -2.41
C ARG A 181 -16.09 -6.31 -2.59
N ARG A 182 -15.41 -5.33 -1.98
CA ARG A 182 -15.83 -3.94 -2.02
C ARG A 182 -15.68 -3.30 -3.41
N TYR A 183 -14.58 -3.60 -4.11
CA TYR A 183 -14.22 -2.84 -5.31
C TYR A 183 -14.29 -3.62 -6.61
N TYR A 184 -14.31 -4.94 -6.55
CA TYR A 184 -14.24 -5.75 -7.77
C TYR A 184 -15.33 -6.80 -7.91
N ALA A 185 -15.99 -7.25 -6.83
CA ALA A 185 -16.92 -8.36 -6.91
C ALA A 185 -18.08 -8.08 -7.85
N ASP A 186 -18.68 -6.89 -7.79
CA ASP A 186 -19.86 -6.53 -8.59
C ASP A 186 -19.57 -6.46 -10.10
N THR A 187 -18.31 -6.20 -10.47
CA THR A 187 -17.88 -6.11 -11.89
C THR A 187 -17.20 -7.38 -12.39
N THR A 188 -17.01 -8.37 -11.52
CA THR A 188 -16.33 -9.63 -11.84
C THR A 188 -17.35 -10.76 -12.01
N PRO A 189 -17.27 -11.58 -13.08
CA PRO A 189 -18.16 -12.72 -13.25
C PRO A 189 -18.14 -13.67 -12.04
N THR A 190 -19.29 -14.19 -11.64
CA THR A 190 -19.46 -15.02 -10.42
C THR A 190 -18.47 -16.18 -10.33
N LEU A 191 -18.23 -16.88 -11.44
CA LEU A 191 -17.25 -17.98 -11.48
C LEU A 191 -15.84 -17.49 -11.13
N ILE A 192 -15.43 -16.32 -11.63
CA ILE A 192 -14.13 -15.73 -11.33
C ILE A 192 -14.06 -15.28 -9.87
N CYS A 193 -15.13 -14.70 -9.32
CA CYS A 193 -15.22 -14.38 -7.90
C CYS A 193 -14.98 -15.63 -7.04
N TRP A 194 -15.65 -16.73 -7.37
CA TRP A 194 -15.47 -18.00 -6.66
C TRP A 194 -14.04 -18.52 -6.74
N ILE A 195 -13.40 -18.46 -7.91
CA ILE A 195 -11.99 -18.85 -8.10
C ILE A 195 -11.05 -17.98 -7.24
N ILE A 196 -11.27 -16.65 -7.21
CA ILE A 196 -10.46 -15.72 -6.44
C ILE A 196 -10.59 -16.02 -4.94
N GLU A 197 -11.82 -16.14 -4.42
CA GLU A 197 -12.05 -16.39 -2.99
C GLU A 197 -11.50 -17.75 -2.54
N THR A 198 -11.68 -18.78 -3.38
CA THR A 198 -11.09 -20.09 -3.14
C THR A 198 -9.56 -20.01 -3.13
N GLY A 199 -8.97 -19.28 -4.09
CA GLY A 199 -7.52 -19.06 -4.16
C GLY A 199 -6.97 -18.32 -2.93
N ILE A 200 -7.68 -17.30 -2.43
CA ILE A 200 -7.33 -16.60 -1.20
C ILE A 200 -7.34 -17.58 -0.02
N THR A 201 -8.41 -18.37 0.12
CA THR A 201 -8.56 -19.36 1.19
C THR A 201 -7.46 -20.42 1.15
N LEU A 202 -7.16 -20.99 -0.01
CA LEU A 202 -6.08 -21.98 -0.15
C LEU A 202 -4.72 -21.39 0.23
N LYS A 203 -4.42 -20.16 -0.18
CA LYS A 203 -3.16 -19.49 0.20
C LYS A 203 -3.08 -19.20 1.68
N GLU A 204 -4.17 -18.82 2.30
CA GLU A 204 -4.26 -18.65 3.75
C GLU A 204 -3.90 -19.95 4.47
N GLN A 205 -4.52 -21.07 4.10
CA GLN A 205 -4.24 -22.38 4.69
C GLN A 205 -2.78 -22.80 4.50
N VAL A 206 -2.23 -22.58 3.31
CA VAL A 206 -0.79 -22.82 3.05
C VAL A 206 0.10 -21.94 3.93
N SER A 207 -0.28 -20.68 4.16
CA SER A 207 0.49 -19.76 5.01
C SER A 207 0.44 -20.17 6.47
N LEU A 208 -0.72 -20.60 6.96
CA LEU A 208 -0.90 -21.14 8.31
C LEU A 208 -0.09 -22.42 8.52
N ALA A 209 -0.19 -23.37 7.58
CA ALA A 209 0.61 -24.59 7.62
C ALA A 209 2.11 -24.31 7.64
N ARG A 210 2.60 -23.42 6.78
CA ARG A 210 4.02 -23.01 6.77
C ARG A 210 4.44 -22.36 8.08
N ASN A 211 3.56 -21.57 8.69
CA ASN A 211 3.86 -20.96 9.99
C ASN A 211 3.92 -22.00 11.11
N TYR A 212 3.05 -23.03 11.07
CA TYR A 212 3.07 -24.13 12.05
C TYR A 212 4.36 -24.96 11.99
N PHE A 213 4.91 -25.20 10.79
CA PHE A 213 6.15 -25.96 10.59
C PHE A 213 7.43 -25.09 10.61
N ARG A 214 7.33 -23.79 10.90
CA ARG A 214 8.53 -22.97 11.13
C ARG A 214 9.01 -23.18 12.57
N PRO A 215 10.29 -23.61 12.75
CA PRO A 215 10.89 -23.72 14.08
C PRO A 215 11.05 -22.35 14.76
#